data_52d8af40c53313dc94d14c2056c13f0d
#
_entry.id   52d8af40c53313dc94d14c2056c13f0d
#
_cell.length_a   1.000
_cell.length_b   1.000
_cell.length_c   1.000
_cell.angle_alpha   90.00
_cell.angle_beta   90.00
_cell.angle_gamma   90.00
#
_symmetry.space_group_name_H-M   'P 1'
#
loop_
_entity.id
_entity.type
_entity.pdbx_description
1 polymer ?
#
loop_
_entity_poly.entity_id
_entity_poly.type
_entity_poly.pdbx_seq_one_letter_code
_entity_poly.pdbx_strand_id
1 'polypeptide(L)'
;NADLPLLTAETLQKIKAVQQSNSGPLTMLTLKQKAARGFGRVLRKTGKVTAIIEEAEATPKQLDIDELNVGAYCFRADWLWPALDKLKPSRNKKEYYLTDLVEAAVKSEKKIGTHTLEDKDEAIGINTREHLAEAEAALRQRINKKWMLAGVTMLDPQTTYIESTVTIGSDTVIWPNTMLLGNSRVGDDCVLGPNTTLRESSVGNNCNIHAAVVEHASIEDHVEIGPFAHLRSGAKLADHVHMGNFGEVKNSTLGPGSKMGHFSYIGDATIGANVNIGAGTITANYDGDKKNVTTIEDGVFIGSDTMLVAPLKIGKGSRTGAGSVVTKDVPAYTVVVGVPARAIRKLEEPD
;
A
#
# COMPACT_ATOMS: atom_id res chain seq x y z
N ASN A 1 6.53 0.03 24.03
CA ASN A 1 5.08 -0.07 24.13
C ASN A 1 4.50 -0.24 22.72
N ALA A 2 3.47 -1.08 22.56
CA ALA A 2 2.82 -1.30 21.28
C ALA A 2 1.91 -0.14 20.85
N ASP A 3 1.62 0.75 21.76
CA ASP A 3 0.80 1.95 21.59
C ASP A 3 1.56 3.18 21.04
N LEU A 4 2.88 3.05 20.79
CA LEU A 4 3.73 4.07 20.14
C LEU A 4 4.24 3.56 18.78
N PRO A 5 3.39 3.40 17.78
CA PRO A 5 3.76 2.72 16.52
C PRO A 5 4.70 3.52 15.63
N LEU A 6 4.83 4.82 15.86
CA LEU A 6 5.64 5.71 15.02
C LEU A 6 7.08 5.91 15.52
N LEU A 7 7.42 5.30 16.66
CA LEU A 7 8.76 5.35 17.22
C LEU A 7 9.76 4.70 16.25
N THR A 8 10.79 5.44 15.87
CA THR A 8 11.74 5.00 14.84
C THR A 8 12.89 4.17 15.41
N ALA A 9 13.48 3.31 14.58
CA ALA A 9 14.69 2.58 14.93
C ALA A 9 15.87 3.54 15.23
N GLU A 10 15.93 4.68 14.54
CA GLU A 10 16.94 5.71 14.76
C GLU A 10 16.84 6.29 16.17
N THR A 11 15.65 6.65 16.63
CA THR A 11 15.40 7.13 17.99
C THR A 11 15.77 6.09 19.04
N LEU A 12 15.45 4.79 18.78
CA LEU A 12 15.87 3.70 19.68
C LEU A 12 17.39 3.53 19.74
N GLN A 13 18.10 3.75 18.62
CA GLN A 13 19.57 3.76 18.62
C GLN A 13 20.13 4.96 19.36
N LYS A 14 19.54 6.16 19.23
CA LYS A 14 19.94 7.36 19.96
C LYS A 14 19.79 7.17 21.49
N ILE A 15 18.66 6.65 21.97
CA ILE A 15 18.49 6.39 23.41
C ILE A 15 19.47 5.36 23.94
N LYS A 16 19.79 4.32 23.15
CA LYS A 16 20.81 3.32 23.49
C LYS A 16 22.19 3.97 23.58
N ALA A 17 22.58 4.82 22.63
CA ALA A 17 23.86 5.51 22.64
C ALA A 17 24.00 6.45 23.86
N VAL A 18 22.92 7.18 24.19
CA VAL A 18 22.89 8.02 25.41
C VAL A 18 23.05 7.15 26.65
N GLN A 19 22.41 5.97 26.74
CA GLN A 19 22.54 5.07 27.87
C GLN A 19 23.96 4.50 27.99
N GLN A 20 24.62 4.19 26.89
CA GLN A 20 26.01 3.69 26.90
C GLN A 20 26.99 4.72 27.48
N SER A 21 26.75 6.00 27.25
CA SER A 21 27.56 7.10 27.82
C SER A 21 27.10 7.56 29.21
N ASN A 22 25.92 7.10 29.66
CA ASN A 22 25.36 7.44 30.96
C ASN A 22 25.92 6.54 32.07
N SER A 23 26.48 7.15 33.13
CA SER A 23 26.91 6.41 34.32
C SER A 23 25.77 5.86 35.17
N GLY A 24 24.54 6.30 34.93
CA GLY A 24 23.35 5.88 35.65
C GLY A 24 22.65 4.63 35.04
N PRO A 25 21.61 4.15 35.71
CA PRO A 25 20.99 2.87 35.36
C PRO A 25 19.98 2.96 34.21
N LEU A 26 19.53 4.16 33.85
CA LEU A 26 18.52 4.32 32.80
C LEU A 26 18.65 5.65 32.03
N THR A 27 18.18 5.59 30.81
CA THR A 27 17.90 6.75 29.96
C THR A 27 16.45 6.67 29.50
N MET A 28 15.77 7.81 29.49
CA MET A 28 14.36 7.90 29.09
C MET A 28 14.16 8.83 27.89
N LEU A 29 13.16 8.55 27.07
CA LEU A 29 12.70 9.49 26.05
C LEU A 29 11.79 10.54 26.67
N THR A 30 12.04 11.79 26.29
CA THR A 30 11.20 12.92 26.65
C THR A 30 10.69 13.64 25.41
N LEU A 31 9.62 14.40 25.55
CA LEU A 31 9.07 15.26 24.52
C LEU A 31 8.78 16.63 25.12
N LYS A 32 9.07 17.70 24.41
CA LYS A 32 8.69 19.06 24.81
C LYS A 32 7.50 19.52 24.00
N GLN A 33 6.35 19.62 24.68
CA GLN A 33 5.11 20.22 24.09
C GLN A 33 4.13 20.63 25.20
N LYS A 34 3.31 21.64 24.90
CA LYS A 34 2.29 22.12 25.87
C LYS A 34 1.12 21.17 26.03
N ALA A 35 0.65 20.56 24.93
CA ALA A 35 -0.47 19.61 24.96
C ALA A 35 0.03 18.23 25.44
N ALA A 36 -0.28 17.88 26.64
CA ALA A 36 0.31 16.70 27.29
C ALA A 36 -0.31 15.35 26.94
N ARG A 37 -1.51 15.30 26.43
CA ARG A 37 -2.20 14.08 25.93
C ARG A 37 -2.17 12.88 26.87
N GLY A 38 -2.21 13.12 28.21
CA GLY A 38 -2.14 12.07 29.21
C GLY A 38 -0.73 11.62 29.59
N PHE A 39 0.32 12.18 29.01
CA PHE A 39 1.70 11.86 29.39
C PHE A 39 2.08 12.39 30.77
N GLY A 40 2.85 11.61 31.52
CA GLY A 40 3.46 12.05 32.77
C GLY A 40 4.41 13.25 32.59
N ARG A 41 4.53 14.10 33.59
CA ARG A 41 5.40 15.28 33.61
C ARG A 41 6.78 14.93 34.17
N VAL A 42 7.83 15.37 33.50
CA VAL A 42 9.21 15.18 33.95
C VAL A 42 9.61 16.33 34.86
N LEU A 43 9.80 16.02 36.13
CA LEU A 43 10.25 16.99 37.14
C LEU A 43 11.76 17.12 37.11
N ARG A 44 12.24 18.37 37.10
CA ARG A 44 13.67 18.66 37.17
C ARG A 44 13.98 19.62 38.35
N LYS A 45 15.13 19.36 38.96
CA LYS A 45 15.74 20.28 39.92
C LYS A 45 17.19 20.52 39.49
N THR A 46 17.58 21.78 39.32
CA THR A 46 18.92 22.15 38.82
C THR A 46 19.35 21.38 37.55
N GLY A 47 18.40 21.23 36.57
CA GLY A 47 18.61 20.53 35.32
C GLY A 47 18.56 18.99 35.38
N LYS A 48 18.60 18.39 36.58
CA LYS A 48 18.54 16.92 36.78
C LYS A 48 17.09 16.43 36.92
N VAL A 49 16.77 15.30 36.30
CA VAL A 49 15.49 14.62 36.51
C VAL A 49 15.38 14.19 37.97
N THR A 50 14.24 14.47 38.60
CA THR A 50 13.97 14.12 40.00
C THR A 50 12.82 13.15 40.18
N ALA A 51 11.81 13.23 39.31
CA ALA A 51 10.67 12.32 39.31
C ALA A 51 9.90 12.43 37.98
N ILE A 52 8.99 11.50 37.76
CA ILE A 52 7.90 11.59 36.80
C ILE A 52 6.60 11.58 37.59
N ILE A 53 5.71 12.50 37.26
CA ILE A 53 4.37 12.54 37.86
C ILE A 53 3.34 12.26 36.76
N GLU A 54 2.55 11.24 36.96
CA GLU A 54 1.45 10.90 36.07
C GLU A 54 0.41 12.04 36.02
N GLU A 55 -0.20 12.28 34.87
CA GLU A 55 -1.16 13.39 34.69
C GLU A 55 -2.28 13.38 35.73
N ALA A 56 -2.81 12.19 36.07
CA ALA A 56 -3.87 12.01 37.04
C ALA A 56 -3.48 12.36 38.49
N GLU A 57 -2.19 12.43 38.78
CA GLU A 57 -1.64 12.70 40.11
C GLU A 57 -0.97 14.09 40.20
N ALA A 58 -0.92 14.81 39.07
CA ALA A 58 -0.24 16.09 38.97
C ALA A 58 -1.08 17.24 39.57
N THR A 59 -0.46 18.12 40.34
CA THR A 59 -1.04 19.38 40.76
C THR A 59 -1.20 20.34 39.58
N PRO A 60 -2.09 21.36 39.66
CA PRO A 60 -2.23 22.36 38.59
C PRO A 60 -0.93 22.99 38.14
N LYS A 61 -0.03 23.32 39.08
CA LYS A 61 1.31 23.85 38.74
C LYS A 61 2.23 22.86 38.03
N GLN A 62 2.04 21.57 38.30
CA GLN A 62 2.83 20.52 37.61
C GLN A 62 2.28 20.20 36.21
N LEU A 63 1.00 20.43 35.98
CA LEU A 63 0.39 20.33 34.66
C LEU A 63 0.93 21.36 33.66
N ASP A 64 1.48 22.47 34.12
CA ASP A 64 2.13 23.50 33.29
C ASP A 64 3.51 23.09 32.76
N ILE A 65 4.07 21.98 33.24
CA ILE A 65 5.37 21.48 32.79
C ILE A 65 5.21 20.94 31.36
N ASP A 66 6.05 21.44 30.44
CA ASP A 66 6.03 21.10 29.03
C ASP A 66 6.93 19.91 28.65
N GLU A 67 7.75 19.42 29.60
CA GLU A 67 8.57 18.22 29.38
C GLU A 67 7.81 16.97 29.81
N LEU A 68 7.52 16.12 28.84
CA LEU A 68 6.65 14.95 28.97
C LEU A 68 7.48 13.66 28.91
N ASN A 69 7.04 12.65 29.68
CA ASN A 69 7.58 11.29 29.61
C ASN A 69 6.91 10.50 28.49
N VAL A 70 7.66 10.13 27.47
CA VAL A 70 7.14 9.36 26.31
C VAL A 70 6.88 7.88 26.67
N GLY A 71 7.43 7.39 27.78
CA GLY A 71 7.23 6.00 28.21
C GLY A 71 8.16 4.98 27.57
N ALA A 72 9.17 5.42 26.84
CA ALA A 72 10.21 4.55 26.29
C ALA A 72 11.56 4.77 27.03
N TYR A 73 12.19 3.66 27.41
CA TYR A 73 13.36 3.67 28.27
C TYR A 73 14.44 2.71 27.77
N CYS A 74 15.69 3.02 28.06
CA CYS A 74 16.81 2.12 27.96
C CYS A 74 17.43 1.92 29.35
N PHE A 75 17.36 0.69 29.88
CA PHE A 75 17.86 0.33 31.20
C PHE A 75 19.14 -0.49 31.12
N ARG A 76 19.95 -0.41 32.15
CA ARG A 76 20.97 -1.42 32.44
C ARG A 76 20.29 -2.65 33.07
N ALA A 77 20.49 -3.81 32.50
CA ALA A 77 19.83 -5.04 32.92
C ALA A 77 20.21 -5.46 34.33
N ASP A 78 21.49 -5.27 34.74
CA ASP A 78 22.02 -5.58 36.06
C ASP A 78 21.34 -4.80 37.18
N TRP A 79 20.84 -3.60 36.86
CA TRP A 79 20.11 -2.77 37.81
C TRP A 79 18.59 -2.98 37.69
N LEU A 80 18.06 -3.19 36.52
CA LEU A 80 16.62 -3.23 36.26
C LEU A 80 15.91 -4.34 37.04
N TRP A 81 16.43 -5.59 36.91
CA TRP A 81 15.74 -6.74 37.49
C TRP A 81 15.64 -6.66 39.02
N PRO A 82 16.71 -6.36 39.78
CA PRO A 82 16.60 -6.17 41.22
C PRO A 82 15.76 -4.95 41.63
N ALA A 83 15.62 -3.94 40.76
CA ALA A 83 14.80 -2.77 41.05
C ALA A 83 13.30 -3.04 40.82
N LEU A 84 12.93 -3.84 39.83
CA LEU A 84 11.55 -4.29 39.59
C LEU A 84 11.00 -5.07 40.77
N ASP A 85 11.79 -5.98 41.37
CA ASP A 85 11.37 -6.78 42.53
C ASP A 85 11.04 -5.92 43.76
N LYS A 86 11.53 -4.68 43.80
CA LYS A 86 11.29 -3.75 44.94
C LYS A 86 10.15 -2.76 44.69
N LEU A 87 9.58 -2.76 43.46
CA LEU A 87 8.44 -1.89 43.17
C LEU A 87 7.23 -2.23 44.07
N LYS A 88 6.51 -1.19 44.43
CA LYS A 88 5.27 -1.33 45.17
C LYS A 88 4.11 -0.83 44.34
N PRO A 89 2.92 -1.46 44.42
CA PRO A 89 1.75 -0.97 43.69
C PRO A 89 1.36 0.43 44.18
N SER A 90 0.88 1.25 43.26
CA SER A 90 0.37 2.59 43.57
C SER A 90 -0.77 2.51 44.59
N ARG A 91 -0.86 3.51 45.48
CA ARG A 91 -1.88 3.51 46.57
C ARG A 91 -3.31 3.60 46.01
N ASN A 92 -3.51 4.31 44.90
CA ASN A 92 -4.82 4.60 44.35
C ASN A 92 -5.37 3.52 43.41
N LYS A 93 -4.53 3.00 42.51
CA LYS A 93 -4.97 2.06 41.46
C LYS A 93 -4.51 0.63 41.67
N LYS A 94 -3.63 0.36 42.64
CA LYS A 94 -2.97 -0.94 42.86
C LYS A 94 -2.18 -1.45 41.65
N GLU A 95 -1.77 -0.54 40.76
CA GLU A 95 -0.97 -0.81 39.57
C GLU A 95 0.51 -0.53 39.88
N TYR A 96 1.41 -1.27 39.18
CA TYR A 96 2.84 -1.01 39.22
C TYR A 96 3.20 -0.04 38.08
N TYR A 97 3.80 1.09 38.43
CA TYR A 97 4.25 2.05 37.43
C TYR A 97 5.75 1.90 37.18
N LEU A 98 6.11 1.69 35.87
CA LEU A 98 7.52 1.65 35.48
C LEU A 98 8.22 2.99 35.74
N THR A 99 7.49 4.09 35.75
CA THR A 99 7.94 5.43 36.10
C THR A 99 8.50 5.55 37.51
N ASP A 100 8.05 4.69 38.46
CA ASP A 100 8.58 4.66 39.85
C ASP A 100 10.06 4.24 39.89
N LEU A 101 10.55 3.53 38.86
CA LEU A 101 11.98 3.22 38.73
C LEU A 101 12.85 4.46 38.55
N VAL A 102 12.30 5.53 37.94
CA VAL A 102 13.01 6.81 37.84
C VAL A 102 13.23 7.40 39.23
N GLU A 103 12.19 7.42 40.05
CA GLU A 103 12.28 7.90 41.44
C GLU A 103 13.23 7.02 42.28
N ALA A 104 13.16 5.69 42.13
CA ALA A 104 14.06 4.76 42.83
C ALA A 104 15.54 5.00 42.45
N ALA A 105 15.83 5.28 41.18
CA ALA A 105 17.18 5.62 40.72
C ALA A 105 17.64 6.96 41.31
N VAL A 106 16.78 7.98 41.32
CA VAL A 106 17.09 9.29 41.91
C VAL A 106 17.35 9.19 43.42
N LYS A 107 16.54 8.44 44.18
CA LYS A 107 16.73 8.20 45.62
C LYS A 107 18.07 7.50 45.91
N SER A 108 18.58 6.73 44.94
CA SER A 108 19.92 6.08 45.05
C SER A 108 21.05 6.95 44.48
N GLU A 109 20.81 8.26 44.31
CA GLU A 109 21.76 9.24 43.76
C GLU A 109 22.32 8.89 42.37
N LYS A 110 21.54 8.10 41.60
CA LYS A 110 21.95 7.71 40.26
C LYS A 110 21.52 8.75 39.21
N LYS A 111 22.38 8.96 38.20
CA LYS A 111 22.12 9.88 37.11
C LYS A 111 21.06 9.28 36.15
N ILE A 112 20.04 10.06 35.78
CA ILE A 112 19.09 9.73 34.74
C ILE A 112 19.52 10.38 33.42
N GLY A 113 19.71 9.58 32.38
CA GLY A 113 19.90 10.08 31.03
C GLY A 113 18.56 10.48 30.41
N THR A 114 18.56 11.47 29.55
CA THR A 114 17.36 11.84 28.76
C THR A 114 17.74 12.08 27.33
N HIS A 115 16.87 11.66 26.42
CA HIS A 115 16.89 12.06 25.01
C HIS A 115 15.53 12.69 24.68
N THR A 116 15.56 13.92 24.17
CA THR A 116 14.33 14.62 23.80
C THR A 116 14.04 14.37 22.33
N LEU A 117 12.84 13.93 22.01
CA LEU A 117 12.39 13.72 20.63
C LEU A 117 12.41 15.03 19.83
N GLU A 118 12.96 14.96 18.64
CA GLU A 118 12.94 16.05 17.66
C GLU A 118 11.64 16.01 16.85
N ASP A 119 11.21 14.81 16.45
CA ASP A 119 9.94 14.58 15.78
C ASP A 119 8.86 14.19 16.82
N LYS A 120 7.94 15.10 17.07
CA LYS A 120 6.85 14.90 18.03
C LYS A 120 5.85 13.83 17.60
N ASP A 121 5.76 13.51 16.30
CA ASP A 121 4.85 12.50 15.80
C ASP A 121 5.26 11.10 16.26
N GLU A 122 6.54 10.88 16.60
CA GLU A 122 7.01 9.63 17.19
C GLU A 122 6.37 9.34 18.58
N ALA A 123 5.85 10.35 19.24
CA ALA A 123 5.17 10.22 20.53
C ALA A 123 3.65 10.14 20.43
N ILE A 124 3.08 9.94 19.23
CA ILE A 124 1.62 9.73 19.13
C ILE A 124 1.27 8.36 19.73
N GLY A 125 0.70 8.38 20.93
CA GLY A 125 0.21 7.20 21.63
C GLY A 125 -1.23 6.89 21.26
N ILE A 126 -1.53 5.62 20.98
CA ILE A 126 -2.86 5.18 20.51
C ILE A 126 -3.66 4.62 21.68
N ASN A 127 -4.62 5.40 22.19
CA ASN A 127 -5.58 4.98 23.20
C ASN A 127 -7.03 4.99 22.66
N THR A 128 -7.29 5.70 21.57
CA THR A 128 -8.61 5.85 20.96
C THR A 128 -8.53 5.68 19.43
N ARG A 129 -9.69 5.53 18.78
CA ARG A 129 -9.78 5.52 17.32
C ARG A 129 -9.38 6.85 16.69
N GLU A 130 -9.55 7.95 17.40
CA GLU A 130 -9.07 9.27 16.98
C GLU A 130 -7.54 9.32 16.95
N HIS A 131 -6.89 8.84 18.03
CA HIS A 131 -5.42 8.74 18.06
C HIS A 131 -4.87 7.79 16.98
N LEU A 132 -5.61 6.72 16.66
CA LEU A 132 -5.24 5.83 15.55
C LEU A 132 -5.27 6.57 14.21
N ALA A 133 -6.29 7.37 13.96
CA ALA A 133 -6.40 8.16 12.72
C ALA A 133 -5.29 9.23 12.63
N GLU A 134 -4.91 9.87 13.75
CA GLU A 134 -3.78 10.80 13.79
C GLU A 134 -2.45 10.09 13.48
N ALA A 135 -2.21 8.93 14.07
CA ALA A 135 -1.00 8.16 13.83
C ALA A 135 -0.90 7.69 12.37
N GLU A 136 -2.02 7.26 11.78
CA GLU A 136 -2.10 6.88 10.37
C GLU A 136 -1.81 8.06 9.45
N ALA A 137 -2.36 9.24 9.74
CA ALA A 137 -2.08 10.45 8.97
C ALA A 137 -0.60 10.85 9.04
N ALA A 138 0.02 10.78 10.22
CA ALA A 138 1.44 11.05 10.39
C ALA A 138 2.31 10.02 9.65
N LEU A 139 1.97 8.73 9.71
CA LEU A 139 2.68 7.69 8.96
C LEU A 139 2.58 7.91 7.45
N ARG A 140 1.38 8.22 6.94
CA ARG A 140 1.15 8.55 5.53
C ARG A 140 2.00 9.73 5.07
N GLN A 141 2.05 10.81 5.84
CA GLN A 141 2.89 11.96 5.54
C GLN A 141 4.37 11.57 5.47
N ARG A 142 4.85 10.73 6.38
CA ARG A 142 6.24 10.23 6.41
C ARG A 142 6.56 9.39 5.18
N ILE A 143 5.66 8.48 4.79
CA ILE A 143 5.83 7.62 3.59
C ILE A 143 5.80 8.49 2.32
N ASN A 144 4.82 9.37 2.19
CA ASN A 144 4.68 10.23 1.02
C ASN A 144 5.88 11.18 0.88
N LYS A 145 6.36 11.76 1.98
CA LYS A 145 7.58 12.58 1.99
C LYS A 145 8.81 11.80 1.52
N LYS A 146 8.96 10.55 1.96
CA LYS A 146 10.04 9.65 1.51
C LYS A 146 10.02 9.51 -0.02
N TRP A 147 8.85 9.23 -0.59
CA TRP A 147 8.72 9.03 -2.04
C TRP A 147 8.91 10.32 -2.83
N MET A 148 8.36 11.44 -2.37
CA MET A 148 8.62 12.76 -3.00
C MET A 148 10.11 13.11 -3.02
N LEU A 149 10.84 12.84 -1.94
CA LEU A 149 12.29 13.02 -1.89
C LEU A 149 13.08 12.02 -2.75
N ALA A 150 12.47 10.90 -3.11
CA ALA A 150 13.03 9.89 -4.01
C ALA A 150 12.67 10.13 -5.49
N GLY A 151 12.04 11.27 -5.84
CA GLY A 151 11.75 11.64 -7.23
C GLY A 151 10.32 11.36 -7.69
N VAL A 152 9.41 10.95 -6.81
CA VAL A 152 7.99 10.76 -7.14
C VAL A 152 7.23 12.08 -7.00
N THR A 153 6.46 12.45 -8.00
CA THR A 153 5.59 13.64 -7.96
C THR A 153 4.20 13.25 -7.44
N MET A 154 3.71 13.93 -6.41
CA MET A 154 2.35 13.75 -5.89
C MET A 154 1.60 15.07 -5.98
N LEU A 155 0.45 15.09 -6.70
CA LEU A 155 -0.36 16.30 -6.84
C LEU A 155 -1.11 16.63 -5.55
N ASP A 156 -1.56 15.61 -4.82
CA ASP A 156 -2.18 15.74 -3.52
C ASP A 156 -1.72 14.64 -2.56
N PRO A 157 -0.67 14.90 -1.76
CA PRO A 157 -0.19 13.92 -0.79
C PRO A 157 -1.21 13.56 0.31
N GLN A 158 -2.24 14.39 0.54
CA GLN A 158 -3.23 14.13 1.60
C GLN A 158 -4.22 13.03 1.21
N THR A 159 -4.52 12.90 -0.08
CA THR A 159 -5.41 11.87 -0.61
C THR A 159 -4.66 10.70 -1.26
N THR A 160 -3.34 10.66 -1.12
CA THR A 160 -2.49 9.56 -1.62
C THR A 160 -2.16 8.61 -0.48
N TYR A 161 -2.51 7.34 -0.64
CA TYR A 161 -2.28 6.27 0.34
C TYR A 161 -1.28 5.25 -0.19
N ILE A 162 -0.13 5.13 0.46
CA ILE A 162 0.94 4.21 0.06
C ILE A 162 1.34 3.38 1.28
N GLU A 163 1.26 2.06 1.20
CA GLU A 163 1.74 1.17 2.24
C GLU A 163 3.28 1.09 2.25
N SER A 164 3.86 0.81 3.40
CA SER A 164 5.30 0.83 3.61
C SER A 164 6.09 -0.18 2.78
N THR A 165 5.43 -1.22 2.30
CA THR A 165 5.97 -2.31 1.48
C THR A 165 6.03 -1.99 -0.02
N VAL A 166 5.31 -0.96 -0.45
CA VAL A 166 5.26 -0.51 -1.86
C VAL A 166 6.61 0.04 -2.30
N THR A 167 6.96 -0.19 -3.56
CA THR A 167 8.10 0.43 -4.24
C THR A 167 7.65 1.19 -5.47
N ILE A 168 8.26 2.36 -5.71
CA ILE A 168 7.89 3.26 -6.82
C ILE A 168 9.18 3.76 -7.46
N GLY A 169 9.24 3.70 -8.77
CA GLY A 169 10.33 4.24 -9.57
C GLY A 169 10.32 5.77 -9.64
N SER A 170 11.41 6.33 -10.14
CA SER A 170 11.60 7.78 -10.31
C SER A 170 10.67 8.36 -11.38
N ASP A 171 10.45 9.68 -11.29
CA ASP A 171 9.65 10.47 -12.24
C ASP A 171 8.19 10.00 -12.42
N THR A 172 7.73 9.06 -11.58
CA THR A 172 6.33 8.64 -11.53
C THR A 172 5.47 9.73 -10.91
N VAL A 173 4.33 10.02 -11.55
CA VAL A 173 3.36 11.04 -11.14
C VAL A 173 2.12 10.38 -10.55
N ILE A 174 1.74 10.76 -9.33
CA ILE A 174 0.56 10.24 -8.63
C ILE A 174 -0.49 11.34 -8.48
N TRP A 175 -1.65 11.07 -9.03
CA TRP A 175 -2.83 11.95 -8.97
C TRP A 175 -3.66 11.68 -7.71
N PRO A 176 -4.57 12.61 -7.33
CA PRO A 176 -5.38 12.48 -6.12
C PRO A 176 -6.18 11.18 -6.01
N ASN A 177 -6.49 10.76 -4.79
CA ASN A 177 -7.27 9.56 -4.46
C ASN A 177 -6.67 8.26 -5.00
N THR A 178 -5.35 8.17 -5.02
CA THR A 178 -4.63 6.96 -5.46
C THR A 178 -4.21 6.15 -4.24
N MET A 179 -4.45 4.84 -4.29
CA MET A 179 -4.09 3.87 -3.26
C MET A 179 -3.13 2.82 -3.81
N LEU A 180 -1.94 2.72 -3.22
CA LEU A 180 -0.93 1.69 -3.54
C LEU A 180 -0.76 0.79 -2.32
N LEU A 181 -1.18 -0.46 -2.42
CA LEU A 181 -1.40 -1.37 -1.29
C LEU A 181 -0.63 -2.68 -1.45
N GLY A 182 -0.33 -3.31 -0.32
CA GLY A 182 0.38 -4.59 -0.26
C GLY A 182 1.81 -4.48 -0.75
N ASN A 183 2.30 -5.52 -1.45
CA ASN A 183 3.63 -5.54 -2.03
C ASN A 183 3.65 -5.01 -3.47
N SER A 184 2.82 -4.02 -3.77
CA SER A 184 2.76 -3.44 -5.12
C SER A 184 4.06 -2.77 -5.52
N ARG A 185 4.39 -2.88 -6.80
CA ARG A 185 5.58 -2.29 -7.41
C ARG A 185 5.20 -1.48 -8.63
N VAL A 186 5.75 -0.29 -8.76
CA VAL A 186 5.54 0.61 -9.88
C VAL A 186 6.91 0.99 -10.43
N GLY A 187 7.07 0.94 -11.75
CA GLY A 187 8.29 1.35 -12.44
C GLY A 187 8.48 2.85 -12.52
N ASP A 188 9.38 3.26 -13.39
CA ASP A 188 9.72 4.65 -13.66
C ASP A 188 8.73 5.30 -14.66
N ASP A 189 8.66 6.63 -14.67
CA ASP A 189 7.91 7.44 -15.65
C ASP A 189 6.43 7.05 -15.79
N CYS A 190 5.80 6.54 -14.73
CA CYS A 190 4.39 6.17 -14.73
C CYS A 190 3.48 7.35 -14.36
N VAL A 191 2.23 7.27 -14.81
CA VAL A 191 1.15 8.19 -14.38
C VAL A 191 0.03 7.36 -13.76
N LEU A 192 -0.20 7.56 -12.45
CA LEU A 192 -1.20 6.80 -11.69
C LEU A 192 -2.29 7.71 -11.14
N GLY A 193 -3.52 7.34 -11.36
CA GLY A 193 -4.69 8.08 -10.87
C GLY A 193 -5.28 9.06 -11.89
N PRO A 194 -6.23 9.92 -11.46
CA PRO A 194 -6.86 9.89 -10.12
C PRO A 194 -7.75 8.66 -9.91
N ASN A 195 -8.15 8.42 -8.65
CA ASN A 195 -9.09 7.36 -8.26
C ASN A 195 -8.63 5.94 -8.68
N THR A 196 -7.33 5.66 -8.54
CA THR A 196 -6.73 4.39 -8.90
C THR A 196 -6.34 3.59 -7.65
N THR A 197 -6.65 2.30 -7.65
CA THR A 197 -6.23 1.38 -6.60
C THR A 197 -5.35 0.28 -7.20
N LEU A 198 -4.12 0.15 -6.70
CA LEU A 198 -3.25 -0.98 -6.98
C LEU A 198 -3.10 -1.81 -5.70
N ARG A 199 -3.37 -3.11 -5.78
CA ARG A 199 -3.19 -4.05 -4.67
C ARG A 199 -2.42 -5.27 -5.13
N GLU A 200 -1.31 -5.60 -4.42
CA GLU A 200 -0.49 -6.79 -4.70
C GLU A 200 -0.17 -6.96 -6.19
N SER A 201 0.17 -5.87 -6.87
CA SER A 201 0.32 -5.84 -8.32
C SER A 201 1.65 -5.23 -8.74
N SER A 202 2.15 -5.64 -9.91
CA SER A 202 3.35 -5.08 -10.52
C SER A 202 3.02 -4.29 -11.78
N VAL A 203 3.58 -3.10 -11.89
CA VAL A 203 3.45 -2.20 -13.04
C VAL A 203 4.86 -1.88 -13.53
N GLY A 204 5.09 -2.06 -14.83
CA GLY A 204 6.33 -1.72 -15.52
C GLY A 204 6.52 -0.20 -15.66
N ASN A 205 7.36 0.19 -16.58
CA ASN A 205 7.71 1.58 -16.83
C ASN A 205 6.78 2.24 -17.85
N ASN A 206 6.71 3.58 -17.84
CA ASN A 206 5.95 4.37 -18.82
C ASN A 206 4.46 3.97 -18.93
N CYS A 207 3.86 3.50 -17.85
CA CYS A 207 2.46 3.10 -17.81
C CYS A 207 1.56 4.27 -17.41
N ASN A 208 0.34 4.30 -17.97
CA ASN A 208 -0.69 5.26 -17.61
C ASN A 208 -1.94 4.52 -17.12
N ILE A 209 -2.25 4.64 -15.81
CA ILE A 209 -3.37 3.96 -15.18
C ILE A 209 -4.32 4.97 -14.55
N HIS A 210 -5.48 5.12 -15.15
CA HIS A 210 -6.46 6.14 -14.79
C HIS A 210 -7.75 5.54 -14.27
N ALA A 211 -8.18 5.93 -13.06
CA ALA A 211 -9.47 5.56 -12.45
C ALA A 211 -9.77 4.05 -12.55
N ALA A 212 -8.80 3.21 -12.19
CA ALA A 212 -8.88 1.76 -12.35
C ALA A 212 -8.64 1.03 -11.03
N VAL A 213 -9.16 -0.21 -10.96
CA VAL A 213 -8.87 -1.15 -9.88
C VAL A 213 -8.00 -2.28 -10.43
N VAL A 214 -6.84 -2.48 -9.81
CA VAL A 214 -5.84 -3.48 -10.23
C VAL A 214 -5.46 -4.33 -9.02
N GLU A 215 -5.78 -5.62 -9.08
CA GLU A 215 -5.59 -6.55 -7.97
C GLU A 215 -4.89 -7.82 -8.42
N HIS A 216 -3.76 -8.15 -7.76
CA HIS A 216 -2.97 -9.36 -8.04
C HIS A 216 -2.68 -9.56 -9.52
N ALA A 217 -2.30 -8.48 -10.20
CA ALA A 217 -2.06 -8.41 -11.63
C ALA A 217 -0.60 -8.05 -11.96
N SER A 218 -0.18 -8.39 -13.18
CA SER A 218 1.13 -8.03 -13.73
C SER A 218 0.93 -7.23 -15.00
N ILE A 219 1.53 -6.06 -15.04
CA ILE A 219 1.45 -5.10 -16.14
C ILE A 219 2.89 -4.82 -16.58
N GLU A 220 3.20 -5.04 -17.85
CA GLU A 220 4.51 -4.74 -18.44
C GLU A 220 4.62 -3.25 -18.82
N ASP A 221 5.57 -2.88 -19.68
CA ASP A 221 5.87 -1.50 -19.98
C ASP A 221 4.89 -0.87 -21.00
N HIS A 222 4.77 0.46 -20.98
CA HIS A 222 3.99 1.24 -21.94
C HIS A 222 2.49 0.88 -22.02
N VAL A 223 1.93 0.38 -20.94
CA VAL A 223 0.51 -0.03 -20.87
C VAL A 223 -0.37 1.15 -20.48
N GLU A 224 -1.51 1.28 -21.16
CA GLU A 224 -2.53 2.26 -20.88
C GLU A 224 -3.80 1.59 -20.34
N ILE A 225 -4.32 2.03 -19.19
CA ILE A 225 -5.50 1.45 -18.53
C ILE A 225 -6.47 2.52 -18.09
N GLY A 226 -7.74 2.32 -18.39
CA GLY A 226 -8.84 3.10 -17.85
C GLY A 226 -9.49 4.09 -18.81
N PRO A 227 -10.43 4.89 -18.30
CA PRO A 227 -10.96 4.86 -16.93
C PRO A 227 -11.91 3.68 -16.65
N PHE A 228 -12.14 3.39 -15.36
CA PHE A 228 -13.09 2.40 -14.86
C PHE A 228 -12.82 0.95 -15.32
N ALA A 229 -11.55 0.62 -15.52
CA ALA A 229 -11.13 -0.73 -15.82
C ALA A 229 -10.89 -1.53 -14.54
N HIS A 230 -11.09 -2.85 -14.59
CA HIS A 230 -10.85 -3.76 -13.48
C HIS A 230 -9.96 -4.94 -13.90
N LEU A 231 -8.73 -4.94 -13.40
CA LEU A 231 -7.83 -6.09 -13.52
C LEU A 231 -7.94 -6.91 -12.23
N ARG A 232 -8.39 -8.15 -12.38
CA ARG A 232 -8.55 -9.11 -11.27
C ARG A 232 -7.40 -10.10 -11.24
N SER A 233 -7.36 -10.87 -10.16
CA SER A 233 -6.31 -11.84 -9.90
C SER A 233 -5.96 -12.69 -11.14
N GLY A 234 -4.66 -12.76 -11.43
CA GLY A 234 -4.11 -13.49 -12.57
C GLY A 234 -4.19 -12.78 -13.91
N ALA A 235 -4.63 -11.51 -13.94
CA ALA A 235 -4.55 -10.69 -15.16
C ALA A 235 -3.08 -10.34 -15.47
N LYS A 236 -2.69 -10.50 -16.74
CA LYS A 236 -1.36 -10.15 -17.24
C LYS A 236 -1.50 -9.33 -18.52
N LEU A 237 -0.98 -8.12 -18.50
CA LEU A 237 -0.94 -7.24 -19.68
C LEU A 237 0.50 -7.08 -20.12
N ALA A 238 0.80 -7.50 -21.36
CA ALA A 238 2.12 -7.36 -21.95
C ALA A 238 2.35 -5.93 -22.47
N ASP A 239 3.54 -5.67 -23.00
CA ASP A 239 3.95 -4.36 -23.50
C ASP A 239 2.95 -3.73 -24.47
N HIS A 240 2.75 -2.41 -24.35
CA HIS A 240 1.89 -1.63 -25.24
C HIS A 240 0.43 -2.07 -25.32
N VAL A 241 -0.07 -2.82 -24.34
CA VAL A 241 -1.51 -3.13 -24.26
C VAL A 241 -2.28 -1.85 -23.94
N HIS A 242 -3.38 -1.65 -24.66
CA HIS A 242 -4.34 -0.59 -24.37
C HIS A 242 -5.65 -1.19 -23.87
N MET A 243 -6.01 -0.89 -22.61
CA MET A 243 -7.26 -1.30 -22.00
C MET A 243 -8.08 -0.06 -21.63
N GLY A 244 -9.13 0.21 -22.40
CA GLY A 244 -9.99 1.39 -22.20
C GLY A 244 -11.02 1.21 -21.09
N ASN A 245 -12.12 1.95 -21.22
CA ASN A 245 -13.11 2.09 -20.17
C ASN A 245 -13.99 0.84 -19.99
N PHE A 246 -14.34 0.54 -18.72
CA PHE A 246 -15.24 -0.53 -18.30
C PHE A 246 -14.82 -1.93 -18.76
N GLY A 247 -13.52 -2.12 -19.06
CA GLY A 247 -12.98 -3.44 -19.36
C GLY A 247 -12.69 -4.24 -18.07
N GLU A 248 -13.00 -5.53 -18.08
CA GLU A 248 -12.65 -6.45 -17.00
C GLU A 248 -11.78 -7.59 -17.53
N VAL A 249 -10.64 -7.83 -16.88
CA VAL A 249 -9.72 -8.95 -17.19
C VAL A 249 -9.48 -9.77 -15.94
N LYS A 250 -9.69 -11.09 -16.03
CA LYS A 250 -9.49 -12.04 -14.93
C LYS A 250 -8.79 -13.29 -15.40
N ASN A 251 -7.73 -13.69 -14.68
CA ASN A 251 -6.99 -14.94 -14.97
C ASN A 251 -6.70 -15.10 -16.47
N SER A 252 -6.20 -14.04 -17.10
CA SER A 252 -6.04 -13.96 -18.55
C SER A 252 -4.78 -13.17 -18.91
N THR A 253 -4.23 -13.49 -20.06
CA THR A 253 -3.06 -12.78 -20.63
C THR A 253 -3.48 -12.04 -21.89
N LEU A 254 -3.15 -10.76 -21.99
CA LEU A 254 -3.22 -9.96 -23.22
C LEU A 254 -1.80 -9.77 -23.74
N GLY A 255 -1.54 -10.27 -24.93
CA GLY A 255 -0.25 -10.18 -25.60
C GLY A 255 0.09 -8.76 -26.10
N PRO A 256 1.36 -8.52 -26.49
CA PRO A 256 1.86 -7.19 -26.79
C PRO A 256 1.04 -6.47 -27.86
N GLY A 257 0.82 -5.17 -27.68
CA GLY A 257 0.10 -4.31 -28.61
C GLY A 257 -1.39 -4.61 -28.76
N SER A 258 -1.94 -5.51 -27.97
CA SER A 258 -3.38 -5.83 -28.04
C SER A 258 -4.25 -4.72 -27.43
N LYS A 259 -5.44 -4.54 -27.99
CA LYS A 259 -6.33 -3.43 -27.64
C LYS A 259 -7.72 -3.93 -27.24
N MET A 260 -8.21 -3.42 -26.11
CA MET A 260 -9.56 -3.61 -25.59
C MET A 260 -10.10 -2.25 -25.12
N GLY A 261 -10.50 -1.39 -26.10
CA GLY A 261 -10.79 0.02 -25.85
C GLY A 261 -12.10 0.32 -25.11
N HIS A 262 -13.01 -0.66 -24.98
CA HIS A 262 -14.36 -0.46 -24.45
C HIS A 262 -14.76 -1.59 -23.51
N PHE A 263 -15.96 -1.45 -22.91
CA PHE A 263 -16.54 -2.45 -22.03
C PHE A 263 -16.49 -3.86 -22.64
N SER A 264 -15.88 -4.79 -21.93
CA SER A 264 -15.71 -6.19 -22.35
C SER A 264 -15.32 -7.03 -21.14
N TYR A 265 -15.61 -8.31 -21.14
CA TYR A 265 -15.15 -9.26 -20.13
C TYR A 265 -14.25 -10.33 -20.73
N ILE A 266 -13.02 -10.39 -20.27
CA ILE A 266 -12.03 -11.39 -20.67
C ILE A 266 -11.65 -12.23 -19.44
N GLY A 267 -12.17 -13.45 -19.37
CA GLY A 267 -11.91 -14.40 -18.30
C GLY A 267 -11.36 -15.72 -18.82
N ASP A 268 -10.35 -16.25 -18.11
CA ASP A 268 -9.70 -17.53 -18.42
C ASP A 268 -9.27 -17.64 -19.90
N ALA A 269 -8.60 -16.59 -20.39
CA ALA A 269 -8.21 -16.46 -21.80
C ALA A 269 -6.71 -16.20 -21.97
N THR A 270 -6.18 -16.68 -23.13
CA THR A 270 -4.85 -16.32 -23.62
C THR A 270 -5.02 -15.61 -24.94
N ILE A 271 -4.64 -14.35 -25.00
CA ILE A 271 -4.77 -13.47 -26.16
C ILE A 271 -3.36 -13.15 -26.66
N GLY A 272 -3.12 -13.37 -27.94
CA GLY A 272 -1.86 -13.14 -28.63
C GLY A 272 -1.54 -11.66 -28.85
N ALA A 273 -0.53 -11.39 -29.66
CA ALA A 273 -0.07 -10.05 -29.98
C ALA A 273 -0.99 -9.35 -31.00
N ASN A 274 -1.08 -8.01 -30.89
CA ASN A 274 -1.81 -7.17 -31.86
C ASN A 274 -3.27 -7.59 -32.09
N VAL A 275 -3.92 -8.12 -31.09
CA VAL A 275 -5.34 -8.49 -31.12
C VAL A 275 -6.21 -7.27 -30.84
N ASN A 276 -7.27 -7.09 -31.61
CA ASN A 276 -8.28 -6.08 -31.32
C ASN A 276 -9.54 -6.71 -30.77
N ILE A 277 -9.92 -6.35 -29.55
CA ILE A 277 -11.15 -6.77 -28.89
C ILE A 277 -12.21 -5.68 -29.05
N GLY A 278 -13.27 -5.97 -29.78
CA GLY A 278 -14.40 -5.07 -29.99
C GLY A 278 -15.24 -4.89 -28.73
N ALA A 279 -15.93 -3.76 -28.62
CA ALA A 279 -16.84 -3.46 -27.53
C ALA A 279 -17.87 -4.57 -27.30
N GLY A 280 -18.20 -4.87 -26.05
CA GLY A 280 -19.20 -5.90 -25.71
C GLY A 280 -18.71 -7.35 -25.88
N THR A 281 -17.42 -7.56 -26.16
CA THR A 281 -16.87 -8.92 -26.26
C THR A 281 -16.86 -9.61 -24.90
N ILE A 282 -17.38 -10.84 -24.86
CA ILE A 282 -17.40 -11.68 -23.66
C ILE A 282 -16.82 -13.06 -23.95
N THR A 283 -15.85 -13.47 -23.14
CA THR A 283 -15.48 -14.88 -23.05
C THR A 283 -16.47 -15.58 -22.12
N ALA A 284 -17.41 -16.35 -22.68
CA ALA A 284 -18.34 -17.18 -21.92
C ALA A 284 -17.58 -18.43 -21.44
N ASN A 285 -16.80 -18.27 -20.37
CA ASN A 285 -15.82 -19.23 -19.88
C ASN A 285 -16.35 -20.26 -18.89
N TYR A 286 -17.58 -20.09 -18.36
CA TYR A 286 -18.19 -21.00 -17.39
C TYR A 286 -19.40 -21.72 -18.01
N ASP A 287 -19.38 -23.06 -17.95
CA ASP A 287 -20.42 -23.91 -18.55
C ASP A 287 -21.48 -24.41 -17.56
N GLY A 288 -21.41 -23.94 -16.31
CA GLY A 288 -22.29 -24.40 -15.22
C GLY A 288 -21.54 -25.30 -14.21
N ASP A 289 -20.52 -26.03 -14.66
CA ASP A 289 -19.77 -26.96 -13.84
C ASP A 289 -18.30 -26.50 -13.65
N LYS A 290 -17.64 -26.08 -14.72
CA LYS A 290 -16.22 -25.71 -14.74
C LYS A 290 -15.95 -24.51 -15.63
N LYS A 291 -14.75 -23.95 -15.46
CA LYS A 291 -14.22 -22.92 -16.34
C LYS A 291 -13.42 -23.54 -17.48
N ASN A 292 -13.65 -22.98 -18.66
CA ASN A 292 -13.02 -23.40 -19.91
C ASN A 292 -12.19 -22.24 -20.48
N VAL A 293 -11.15 -22.56 -21.24
CA VAL A 293 -10.19 -21.58 -21.76
C VAL A 293 -10.58 -21.12 -23.16
N THR A 294 -10.40 -19.81 -23.42
CA THR A 294 -10.44 -19.23 -24.76
C THR A 294 -9.01 -18.88 -25.18
N THR A 295 -8.59 -19.33 -26.36
CA THR A 295 -7.30 -18.94 -26.95
C THR A 295 -7.55 -18.10 -28.20
N ILE A 296 -6.99 -16.91 -28.25
CA ILE A 296 -7.03 -15.99 -29.40
C ILE A 296 -5.60 -15.79 -29.87
N GLU A 297 -5.30 -16.20 -31.09
CA GLU A 297 -3.95 -16.06 -31.68
C GLU A 297 -3.68 -14.63 -32.17
N ASP A 298 -2.46 -14.38 -32.64
CA ASP A 298 -1.98 -13.06 -33.04
C ASP A 298 -2.80 -12.43 -34.18
N GLY A 299 -2.92 -11.10 -34.15
CA GLY A 299 -3.53 -10.30 -35.20
C GLY A 299 -5.03 -10.53 -35.41
N VAL A 300 -5.70 -11.21 -34.50
CA VAL A 300 -7.13 -11.44 -34.57
C VAL A 300 -7.92 -10.15 -34.36
N PHE A 301 -9.00 -9.98 -35.10
CA PHE A 301 -9.98 -8.91 -34.91
C PHE A 301 -11.29 -9.48 -34.42
N ILE A 302 -11.65 -9.20 -33.18
CA ILE A 302 -12.95 -9.53 -32.61
C ILE A 302 -13.90 -8.35 -32.82
N GLY A 303 -15.00 -8.58 -33.56
CA GLY A 303 -16.03 -7.57 -33.78
C GLY A 303 -16.82 -7.29 -32.50
N SER A 304 -17.45 -6.12 -32.43
CA SER A 304 -18.26 -5.71 -31.26
C SER A 304 -19.38 -6.71 -30.97
N ASP A 305 -19.76 -6.83 -29.67
CA ASP A 305 -20.81 -7.72 -29.17
C ASP A 305 -20.61 -9.22 -29.54
N THR A 306 -19.33 -9.63 -29.65
CA THR A 306 -19.00 -11.04 -29.93
C THR A 306 -19.01 -11.86 -28.63
N MET A 307 -19.80 -12.95 -28.63
CA MET A 307 -19.78 -13.97 -27.58
C MET A 307 -18.84 -15.12 -27.97
N LEU A 308 -17.79 -15.33 -27.18
CA LEU A 308 -16.81 -16.41 -27.37
C LEU A 308 -17.14 -17.54 -26.38
N VAL A 309 -17.81 -18.60 -26.84
CA VAL A 309 -18.22 -19.71 -25.98
C VAL A 309 -17.09 -20.71 -25.82
N ALA A 310 -16.47 -20.71 -24.68
CA ALA A 310 -15.34 -21.58 -24.38
C ALA A 310 -15.79 -23.04 -24.09
N PRO A 311 -14.93 -24.08 -24.34
CA PRO A 311 -13.55 -23.95 -24.85
C PRO A 311 -13.51 -23.53 -26.32
N LEU A 312 -12.59 -22.62 -26.68
CA LEU A 312 -12.58 -22.05 -28.03
C LEU A 312 -11.18 -21.60 -28.42
N LYS A 313 -10.83 -21.86 -29.70
CA LYS A 313 -9.62 -21.33 -30.32
C LYS A 313 -9.96 -20.47 -31.52
N ILE A 314 -9.44 -19.22 -31.55
CA ILE A 314 -9.53 -18.30 -32.69
C ILE A 314 -8.16 -18.20 -33.33
N GLY A 315 -8.04 -18.71 -34.57
CA GLY A 315 -6.77 -18.78 -35.27
C GLY A 315 -6.26 -17.42 -35.75
N LYS A 316 -4.94 -17.34 -35.95
CA LYS A 316 -4.17 -16.15 -36.34
C LYS A 316 -4.83 -15.36 -37.47
N GLY A 317 -4.87 -14.05 -37.33
CA GLY A 317 -5.36 -13.13 -38.37
C GLY A 317 -6.84 -13.26 -38.71
N SER A 318 -7.61 -14.11 -38.00
CA SER A 318 -9.05 -14.26 -38.27
C SER A 318 -9.88 -13.09 -37.73
N ARG A 319 -11.12 -13.02 -38.21
CA ARG A 319 -12.04 -11.93 -37.81
C ARG A 319 -13.41 -12.47 -37.46
N THR A 320 -14.02 -11.91 -36.42
CA THR A 320 -15.45 -12.14 -36.12
C THR A 320 -16.25 -10.91 -36.55
N GLY A 321 -17.43 -11.12 -37.14
CA GLY A 321 -18.38 -10.03 -37.38
C GLY A 321 -19.05 -9.57 -36.09
N ALA A 322 -19.50 -8.33 -36.03
CA ALA A 322 -20.24 -7.81 -34.88
C ALA A 322 -21.50 -8.65 -34.58
N GLY A 323 -21.85 -8.82 -33.29
CA GLY A 323 -22.98 -9.59 -32.82
C GLY A 323 -22.86 -11.11 -33.03
N SER A 324 -21.66 -11.63 -33.28
CA SER A 324 -21.45 -13.06 -33.53
C SER A 324 -21.43 -13.88 -32.24
N VAL A 325 -21.97 -15.08 -32.26
CA VAL A 325 -21.82 -16.10 -31.19
C VAL A 325 -20.94 -17.23 -31.70
N VAL A 326 -19.67 -17.23 -31.28
CA VAL A 326 -18.66 -18.19 -31.76
C VAL A 326 -18.66 -19.40 -30.82
N THR A 327 -19.08 -20.55 -31.32
CA THR A 327 -19.21 -21.80 -30.55
C THR A 327 -18.30 -22.93 -31.04
N LYS A 328 -17.47 -22.67 -32.04
CA LYS A 328 -16.53 -23.63 -32.62
C LYS A 328 -15.23 -22.92 -32.98
N ASP A 329 -14.12 -23.63 -32.97
CA ASP A 329 -12.84 -23.12 -33.36
C ASP A 329 -12.87 -22.45 -34.73
N VAL A 330 -12.17 -21.34 -34.86
CA VAL A 330 -12.04 -20.57 -36.10
C VAL A 330 -10.64 -20.80 -36.67
N PRO A 331 -10.53 -21.34 -37.89
CA PRO A 331 -9.23 -21.49 -38.54
C PRO A 331 -8.55 -20.14 -38.79
N ALA A 332 -7.21 -20.14 -38.89
CA ALA A 332 -6.46 -18.94 -39.22
C ALA A 332 -6.97 -18.25 -40.47
N TYR A 333 -6.86 -16.93 -40.54
CA TYR A 333 -7.24 -16.08 -41.65
C TYR A 333 -8.67 -16.31 -42.16
N THR A 334 -9.60 -16.54 -41.22
CA THR A 334 -11.01 -16.82 -41.56
C THR A 334 -11.92 -15.75 -40.98
N VAL A 335 -12.89 -15.29 -41.75
CA VAL A 335 -13.98 -14.41 -41.27
C VAL A 335 -15.17 -15.25 -40.95
N VAL A 336 -15.67 -15.11 -39.69
CA VAL A 336 -16.88 -15.78 -39.20
C VAL A 336 -17.91 -14.75 -38.77
N VAL A 337 -19.20 -15.02 -39.04
CA VAL A 337 -20.31 -14.14 -38.66
C VAL A 337 -21.56 -14.92 -38.27
N GLY A 338 -22.44 -14.32 -37.47
CA GLY A 338 -23.79 -14.83 -37.19
C GLY A 338 -23.93 -15.56 -35.86
N VAL A 339 -25.15 -16.10 -35.61
CA VAL A 339 -25.57 -16.78 -34.38
C VAL A 339 -26.24 -18.11 -34.79
N PRO A 340 -25.54 -19.25 -34.61
CA PRO A 340 -24.13 -19.39 -34.31
C PRO A 340 -23.25 -18.97 -35.50
N ALA A 341 -22.02 -18.49 -35.17
CA ALA A 341 -21.09 -18.01 -36.19
C ALA A 341 -20.67 -19.08 -37.21
N ARG A 342 -20.57 -18.69 -38.47
CA ARG A 342 -20.14 -19.55 -39.59
C ARG A 342 -19.08 -18.83 -40.44
N ALA A 343 -18.17 -19.59 -40.98
CA ALA A 343 -17.18 -19.08 -41.90
C ALA A 343 -17.84 -18.61 -43.20
N ILE A 344 -17.54 -17.38 -43.58
CA ILE A 344 -18.09 -16.76 -44.80
C ILE A 344 -17.01 -16.46 -45.82
N ARG A 345 -15.74 -16.30 -45.38
CA ARG A 345 -14.64 -15.92 -46.26
C ARG A 345 -13.30 -16.30 -45.65
N LYS A 346 -12.31 -16.68 -46.47
CA LYS A 346 -10.90 -16.70 -46.11
C LYS A 346 -10.24 -15.37 -46.44
N LEU A 347 -9.31 -14.95 -45.58
CA LEU A 347 -8.41 -13.81 -45.83
C LEU A 347 -7.10 -14.31 -46.40
N GLU A 348 -6.40 -13.46 -47.15
CA GLU A 348 -5.03 -13.74 -47.57
C GLU A 348 -4.09 -13.63 -46.39
N GLU A 349 -3.14 -14.53 -46.29
CA GLU A 349 -2.08 -14.43 -45.31
C GLU A 349 -1.12 -13.29 -45.74
N PRO A 350 -0.81 -12.34 -44.85
CA PRO A 350 0.21 -11.33 -45.19
C PRO A 350 1.55 -11.97 -45.45
N ASP A 351 2.24 -11.51 -46.51
CA ASP A 351 3.61 -11.95 -46.90
C ASP A 351 4.64 -11.70 -45.77
#